data_a4b3651959a62835051fec76fb7a5596
#
_entry.id   a4b3651959a62835051fec76fb7a5596
#
_cell.length_a   1.000
_cell.length_b   1.000
_cell.length_c   1.000
_cell.angle_alpha   90.00
_cell.angle_beta   90.00
_cell.angle_gamma   90.00
#
_symmetry.space_group_name_H-M   'P 1'
#
loop_
_entity.id
_entity.type
_entity.pdbx_description
1 polymer ?
#
loop_
_entity_poly.entity_id
_entity_poly.type
_entity_poly.pdbx_seq_one_letter_code
_entity_poly.pdbx_strand_id
1 'polypeptide(L)' 'METDKAIGLIEAHGVFHGDHYSFNCGEFVQWCQEDTHQTLSLEQANHDLAPFCIRVGFAEPVRSWRYYLT' A
#
# COMPACT_ATOMS: atom_id res chain seq x y z
N MET A 1 -3.66 8.58 6.36
CA MET A 1 -2.41 8.97 5.67
C MET A 1 -2.73 9.72 4.38
N GLU A 2 -1.97 10.73 4.07
CA GLU A 2 -2.14 11.44 2.80
C GLU A 2 -1.80 10.54 1.61
N THR A 3 -2.57 10.65 0.54
CA THR A 3 -2.39 9.85 -0.66
C THR A 3 -0.98 10.02 -1.25
N ASP A 4 -0.46 11.23 -1.33
CA ASP A 4 0.88 11.49 -1.89
C ASP A 4 1.99 10.78 -1.10
N LYS A 5 1.88 10.76 0.22
CA LYS A 5 2.81 10.02 1.07
C LYS A 5 2.72 8.52 0.82
N ALA A 6 1.50 8.00 0.72
CA ALA A 6 1.28 6.58 0.45
C ALA A 6 1.87 6.18 -0.90
N ILE A 7 1.64 6.98 -1.94
CA ILE A 7 2.19 6.74 -3.28
C ILE A 7 3.73 6.76 -3.23
N GLY A 8 4.31 7.70 -2.51
CA GLY A 8 5.77 7.77 -2.34
C GLY A 8 6.36 6.50 -1.73
N LEU A 9 5.71 5.94 -0.71
CA LEU A 9 6.12 4.68 -0.09
C LEU A 9 6.01 3.50 -1.07
N ILE A 10 4.91 3.44 -1.81
CA ILE A 10 4.67 2.39 -2.80
C ILE A 10 5.74 2.44 -3.90
N GLU A 11 6.04 3.63 -4.41
CA GLU A 11 7.06 3.80 -5.45
C GLU A 11 8.47 3.48 -4.96
N ALA A 12 8.75 3.74 -3.68
CA ALA A 12 10.05 3.47 -3.09
C ALA A 12 10.27 1.98 -2.79
N HIS A 13 9.23 1.26 -2.39
CA HIS A 13 9.37 -0.09 -1.83
C HIS A 13 8.59 -1.19 -2.58
N GLY A 14 7.53 -0.84 -3.32
CA GLY A 14 6.70 -1.80 -4.02
C GLY A 14 7.44 -2.47 -5.18
N VAL A 15 6.89 -3.59 -5.66
CA VAL A 15 7.47 -4.30 -6.80
C VAL A 15 6.88 -3.74 -8.09
N PHE A 16 7.72 -3.14 -8.93
CA PHE A 16 7.30 -2.53 -10.18
C PHE A 16 7.17 -3.55 -11.31
N HIS A 17 6.05 -3.52 -12.01
CA HIS A 17 5.72 -4.44 -13.10
C HIS A 17 5.56 -3.74 -14.46
N GLY A 18 6.07 -2.53 -14.61
CA GLY A 18 6.00 -1.76 -15.85
C GLY A 18 4.85 -0.77 -15.91
N ASP A 19 3.67 -1.14 -15.47
CA ASP A 19 2.48 -0.26 -15.44
C ASP A 19 1.86 -0.12 -14.05
N HIS A 20 2.34 -0.91 -13.09
CA HIS A 20 1.82 -0.86 -11.72
C HIS A 20 2.86 -1.36 -10.72
N TYR A 21 2.61 -1.07 -9.45
CA TYR A 21 3.34 -1.62 -8.31
C TYR A 21 2.46 -2.62 -7.59
N SER A 22 3.02 -3.77 -7.19
CA SER A 22 2.31 -4.74 -6.37
C SER A 22 2.88 -4.76 -4.96
N PHE A 23 2.01 -4.96 -3.98
CA PHE A 23 2.37 -5.03 -2.56
C PHE A 23 1.16 -5.52 -1.77
N ASN A 24 1.34 -5.79 -0.48
CA ASN A 24 0.23 -6.06 0.41
C ASN A 24 0.19 -5.05 1.55
N CYS A 25 -0.93 -5.01 2.28
CA CYS A 25 -1.09 -4.02 3.35
C CYS A 25 -0.14 -4.24 4.52
N GLY A 26 0.31 -5.48 4.76
CA GLY A 26 1.30 -5.77 5.79
C GLY A 26 2.65 -5.13 5.47
N GLU A 27 3.08 -5.23 4.23
CA GLU A 27 4.27 -4.54 3.75
C GLU A 27 4.12 -3.02 3.87
N PHE A 28 2.97 -2.50 3.48
CA PHE A 28 2.70 -1.07 3.57
C PHE A 28 2.77 -0.56 5.02
N VAL A 29 2.20 -1.30 5.95
CA VAL A 29 2.28 -0.97 7.39
C VAL A 29 3.74 -0.93 7.85
N GLN A 30 4.55 -1.89 7.40
CA GLN A 30 5.97 -1.93 7.74
C GLN A 30 6.70 -0.72 7.18
N TRP A 31 6.44 -0.33 5.93
CA TRP A 31 7.06 0.85 5.32
C TRP A 31 6.69 2.13 6.07
N CYS A 32 5.43 2.25 6.49
CA CYS A 32 4.97 3.39 7.29
C CYS A 32 5.76 3.50 8.60
N GLN A 33 5.95 2.37 9.28
CA GLN A 33 6.70 2.35 10.53
C GLN A 33 8.17 2.71 10.32
N GLU A 34 8.81 2.15 9.30
CA GLU A 34 10.23 2.36 9.06
C GLU A 34 10.55 3.77 8.55
N ASP A 35 9.75 4.27 7.58
CA ASP A 35 10.07 5.52 6.90
C ASP A 35 9.44 6.75 7.56
N THR A 36 8.27 6.60 8.18
CA THR A 36 7.53 7.74 8.75
C THR A 36 7.30 7.64 10.24
N HIS A 37 7.68 6.53 10.86
CA HIS A 37 7.45 6.22 12.28
C HIS A 37 5.97 6.22 12.66
N GLN A 38 5.08 6.04 11.69
CA GLN A 38 3.64 5.92 11.92
C GLN A 38 3.27 4.47 12.13
N THR A 39 2.47 4.21 13.15
CA THR A 39 1.92 2.88 13.41
C THR A 39 0.50 2.82 12.89
N LEU A 40 0.25 2.00 11.86
CA LEU A 40 -1.08 1.77 11.32
C LEU A 40 -1.51 0.34 11.58
N SER A 41 -2.80 0.14 11.84
CA SER A 41 -3.39 -1.18 11.81
C SER A 41 -3.55 -1.65 10.36
N LEU A 42 -3.68 -2.96 10.15
CA LEU A 42 -3.98 -3.50 8.82
C LEU A 42 -5.29 -2.94 8.28
N GLU A 43 -6.30 -2.81 9.15
CA GLU A 43 -7.60 -2.26 8.77
C GLU A 43 -7.47 -0.81 8.29
N GLN A 44 -6.72 0.03 9.03
CA GLN A 44 -6.52 1.42 8.63
C GLN A 44 -5.73 1.51 7.32
N ALA A 45 -4.71 0.68 7.15
CA ALA A 45 -3.93 0.64 5.90
C ALA A 45 -4.83 0.27 4.72
N ASN A 46 -5.65 -0.75 4.84
CA ASN A 46 -6.60 -1.14 3.79
C ASN A 46 -7.58 0.00 3.47
N HIS A 47 -8.07 0.68 4.49
CA HIS A 47 -8.97 1.82 4.32
C HIS A 47 -8.30 2.96 3.54
N ASP A 48 -7.06 3.26 3.87
CA ASP A 48 -6.32 4.35 3.23
C ASP A 48 -5.91 4.02 1.79
N LEU A 49 -5.66 2.75 1.48
CA LEU A 49 -5.23 2.31 0.15
C LEU A 49 -6.39 2.15 -0.84
N ALA A 50 -7.57 1.79 -0.36
CA ALA A 50 -8.73 1.50 -1.21
C ALA A 50 -9.10 2.62 -2.19
N PRO A 51 -9.01 3.93 -1.86
CA PRO A 51 -9.42 4.99 -2.79
C PRO A 51 -8.58 5.09 -4.07
N PHE A 52 -7.32 4.61 -4.06
CA PHE A 52 -6.43 4.80 -5.22
C PHE A 52 -5.70 3.52 -5.63
N CYS A 53 -5.91 2.42 -4.96
CA CYS A 53 -5.32 1.13 -5.30
C CYS A 53 -6.40 0.11 -5.68
N ILE A 54 -6.01 -0.89 -6.45
CA ILE A 54 -6.91 -1.97 -6.87
C ILE A 54 -6.62 -3.20 -6.03
N ARG A 55 -7.65 -3.75 -5.39
CA ARG A 55 -7.54 -4.98 -4.61
C ARG A 55 -7.32 -6.17 -5.54
N VAL A 56 -6.42 -7.07 -5.14
CA VAL A 56 -6.14 -8.32 -5.86
C VAL A 56 -6.41 -9.49 -4.93
N GLY A 57 -7.27 -10.41 -5.39
CA GLY A 57 -7.62 -11.59 -4.61
C GLY A 57 -8.58 -11.29 -3.45
N PHE A 58 -8.71 -12.26 -2.54
CA PHE A 58 -9.69 -12.22 -1.45
C PHE A 58 -9.08 -12.40 -0.06
N ALA A 59 -7.76 -12.34 0.06
CA ALA A 59 -7.10 -12.51 1.35
C ALA A 59 -7.49 -11.41 2.34
N GLU A 60 -7.71 -11.81 3.61
CA GLU A 60 -8.01 -10.92 4.71
C GLU A 60 -7.27 -11.43 5.95
N PRO A 61 -6.83 -10.57 6.87
CA PRO A 61 -6.86 -9.10 6.80
C PRO A 61 -5.71 -8.51 5.97
N VAL A 62 -4.76 -9.34 5.53
CA VAL A 62 -3.62 -8.89 4.74
C VAL A 62 -4.02 -8.90 3.27
N ARG A 63 -4.60 -7.78 2.83
CA ARG A 63 -5.04 -7.63 1.44
C ARG A 63 -3.86 -7.36 0.53
N SER A 64 -3.91 -7.92 -0.70
CA SER A 64 -2.97 -7.60 -1.76
C SER A 64 -3.52 -6.45 -2.60
N TRP A 65 -2.63 -5.53 -2.97
CA TRP A 65 -3.00 -4.31 -3.68
C TRP A 65 -2.12 -4.10 -4.90
N ARG A 66 -2.66 -3.41 -5.90
CA ARG A 66 -1.90 -2.86 -7.01
C ARG A 66 -2.14 -1.37 -7.10
N TYR A 67 -1.07 -0.62 -7.32
CA TYR A 67 -1.15 0.81 -7.61
C TYR A 67 -0.75 1.00 -9.08
N TYR A 68 -1.71 1.39 -9.92
CA TYR A 68 -1.48 1.58 -11.36
C TYR A 68 -1.04 3.01 -11.65
N LEU A 69 -0.03 3.15 -12.53
CA LEU A 69 0.38 4.45 -13.05
C LEU A 69 -0.66 4.90 -14.08
N THR A 70 -0.94 6.19 -14.09
CA THR A 70 -1.90 6.78 -15.03
C THR A 70 -1.20 7.34 -16.25
#